data_c89b3a088c2526df456519b8b67c90c3
#
_entry.id   c89b3a088c2526df456519b8b67c90c3
#
_cell.length_a   1.000
_cell.length_b   1.000
_cell.length_c   1.000
_cell.angle_alpha   90.00
_cell.angle_beta   90.00
_cell.angle_gamma   90.00
#
_symmetry.space_group_name_H-M   'P 1'
#
loop_
_entity.id
_entity.type
_entity.pdbx_description
1 polymer ?
#
loop_
_entity_poly.entity_id
_entity_poly.type
_entity_poly.pdbx_seq_one_letter_code
_entity_poly.pdbx_strand_id
1 'polypeptide(L)'
;MLNDYQLKGSITMITLQNQQLTVQIDELGAQLHSIKRQDNEIEYLWQGDPASWNRQAPILFPFVGRLKDDQYQYGNQTYHQTQHGFARDRKFQVIEQTPSMVVMEQHDDSETKKAFPFSFSLQVKFELVVDKVEISYAVKNPSGDETLIYAIGAHPGFNMPLTGAGSFEQTELSVKPATEYSRIVLDGAYNDSTHPQLIDMRDSLSLNHDLFNKDAIIFKTDGGHFTAKLTDTVANHGVIVDTFNTEYVGVWSQYPSTAPFVCVEPWWGIADNVNADGLLLHKQGMHRLAPNETDNYHFSIKPF
;
A
#
# COMPACT_ATOMS: atom_id res chain seq x y z
N MET A 1 -11.35 -33.93 2.45
CA MET A 1 -10.08 -33.29 2.78
C MET A 1 -9.13 -33.57 1.63
N LEU A 2 -9.15 -32.77 0.60
CA LEU A 2 -8.26 -32.86 -0.56
C LEU A 2 -7.58 -31.52 -0.69
N ASN A 3 -6.26 -31.57 -0.79
CA ASN A 3 -5.31 -30.47 -0.78
C ASN A 3 -5.61 -29.38 -1.83
N ASP A 4 -5.94 -28.17 -1.38
CA ASP A 4 -5.98 -26.94 -2.18
C ASP A 4 -4.60 -26.29 -2.36
N TYR A 5 -3.56 -27.09 -2.57
CA TYR A 5 -2.17 -26.64 -2.73
C TYR A 5 -1.58 -26.96 -4.10
N GLN A 6 -2.37 -26.92 -5.17
CA GLN A 6 -1.82 -27.12 -6.53
C GLN A 6 -2.45 -26.17 -7.57
N LEU A 7 -2.31 -24.86 -7.38
CA LEU A 7 -2.34 -23.88 -8.48
C LEU A 7 -1.24 -22.82 -8.25
N LYS A 8 -0.01 -23.26 -7.99
CA LYS A 8 1.16 -22.42 -8.24
C LYS A 8 1.45 -22.49 -9.74
N GLY A 9 0.74 -21.66 -10.54
CA GLY A 9 1.26 -21.26 -11.82
C GLY A 9 2.69 -20.70 -11.59
N SER A 10 3.61 -20.93 -12.51
CA SER A 10 4.99 -20.41 -12.39
C SER A 10 4.91 -18.91 -12.07
N ILE A 11 5.42 -18.52 -10.91
CA ILE A 11 5.58 -17.10 -10.55
C ILE A 11 6.53 -16.53 -11.59
N THR A 12 6.04 -15.60 -12.41
CA THR A 12 6.88 -14.90 -13.38
C THR A 12 7.40 -13.65 -12.70
N MET A 13 8.67 -13.71 -12.27
CA MET A 13 9.35 -12.60 -11.62
C MET A 13 9.95 -11.68 -12.68
N ILE A 14 9.58 -10.42 -12.64
CA ILE A 14 10.14 -9.36 -13.48
C ILE A 14 11.29 -8.73 -12.72
N THR A 15 12.45 -8.60 -13.36
CA THR A 15 13.62 -7.92 -12.79
C THR A 15 13.86 -6.62 -13.54
N LEU A 16 13.89 -5.51 -12.81
CA LEU A 16 14.36 -4.22 -13.29
C LEU A 16 15.73 -3.94 -12.69
N GLN A 17 16.63 -3.34 -13.47
CA GLN A 17 17.97 -3.01 -13.03
C GLN A 17 18.47 -1.73 -13.68
N ASN A 18 19.18 -0.92 -12.87
CA ASN A 18 20.01 0.18 -13.34
C ASN A 18 21.37 0.16 -12.62
N GLN A 19 22.14 1.24 -12.68
CA GLN A 19 23.47 1.32 -12.03
C GLN A 19 23.40 1.34 -10.49
N GLN A 20 22.24 1.65 -9.89
CA GLN A 20 22.07 1.85 -8.45
C GLN A 20 21.25 0.76 -7.79
N LEU A 21 20.23 0.23 -8.50
CA LEU A 21 19.22 -0.64 -7.94
C LEU A 21 18.99 -1.90 -8.78
N THR A 22 18.64 -2.99 -8.09
CA THR A 22 17.94 -4.15 -8.64
C THR A 22 16.62 -4.31 -7.91
N VAL A 23 15.52 -4.43 -8.67
CA VAL A 23 14.16 -4.54 -8.15
C VAL A 23 13.47 -5.72 -8.80
N GLN A 24 12.73 -6.50 -8.01
CA GLN A 24 11.91 -7.60 -8.50
C GLN A 24 10.44 -7.33 -8.24
N ILE A 25 9.59 -7.67 -9.23
CA ILE A 25 8.14 -7.49 -9.17
C ILE A 25 7.48 -8.81 -9.58
N ASP A 26 6.47 -9.24 -8.83
CA ASP A 26 5.63 -10.39 -9.16
C ASP A 26 4.45 -9.93 -10.04
N GLU A 27 4.11 -10.72 -11.08
CA GLU A 27 2.89 -10.47 -11.86
C GLU A 27 1.62 -10.67 -11.03
N LEU A 28 1.65 -11.48 -9.99
CA LEU A 28 0.54 -11.62 -9.05
C LEU A 28 0.48 -10.38 -8.15
N GLY A 29 -0.60 -9.63 -8.30
CA GLY A 29 -0.83 -8.39 -7.57
C GLY A 29 0.04 -7.22 -8.01
N ALA A 30 0.84 -7.34 -9.09
CA ALA A 30 1.89 -6.39 -9.47
C ALA A 30 2.70 -5.96 -8.23
N GLN A 31 3.08 -6.94 -7.40
CA GLN A 31 3.65 -6.70 -6.09
C GLN A 31 5.17 -6.56 -6.16
N LEU A 32 5.72 -5.50 -5.57
CA LEU A 32 7.16 -5.43 -5.28
C LEU A 32 7.57 -6.62 -4.41
N HIS A 33 8.63 -7.32 -4.82
CA HIS A 33 9.13 -8.53 -4.18
C HIS A 33 10.52 -8.33 -3.58
N SER A 34 11.36 -7.47 -4.17
CA SER A 34 12.72 -7.18 -3.70
C SER A 34 13.14 -5.77 -4.13
N ILE A 35 13.85 -5.09 -3.26
CA ILE A 35 14.56 -3.84 -3.55
C ILE A 35 15.97 -3.95 -2.96
N LYS A 36 16.99 -3.96 -3.82
CA LYS A 36 18.39 -4.01 -3.43
C LYS A 36 19.19 -2.88 -4.06
N ARG A 37 20.14 -2.35 -3.31
CA ARG A 37 21.15 -1.43 -3.85
C ARG A 37 22.33 -2.25 -4.40
N GLN A 38 22.97 -1.75 -5.46
CA GLN A 38 24.11 -2.39 -6.10
C GLN A 38 25.39 -2.31 -5.24
N ASP A 39 25.46 -1.34 -4.30
CA ASP A 39 26.66 -1.06 -3.51
C ASP A 39 26.72 -1.81 -2.17
N ASN A 40 25.61 -2.41 -1.70
CA ASN A 40 25.59 -3.06 -0.38
C ASN A 40 24.81 -4.38 -0.31
N GLU A 41 24.07 -4.73 -1.36
CA GLU A 41 23.25 -5.95 -1.47
C GLU A 41 22.20 -6.17 -0.35
N ILE A 42 21.91 -5.16 0.46
CA ILE A 42 20.88 -5.20 1.51
C ILE A 42 19.53 -5.40 0.83
N GLU A 43 18.71 -6.34 1.37
CA GLU A 43 17.31 -6.44 1.02
C GLU A 43 16.50 -5.47 1.86
N TYR A 44 15.98 -4.44 1.23
CA TYR A 44 15.22 -3.39 1.92
C TYR A 44 13.77 -3.76 2.13
N LEU A 45 13.21 -4.59 1.25
CA LEU A 45 11.80 -4.97 1.33
C LEU A 45 11.63 -6.17 2.26
N TRP A 46 10.57 -6.18 3.06
CA TRP A 46 10.14 -7.33 3.84
C TRP A 46 9.89 -8.56 2.95
N GLN A 47 10.30 -9.75 3.40
CA GLN A 47 10.29 -10.94 2.56
C GLN A 47 9.08 -11.87 2.78
N GLY A 48 8.08 -11.42 3.55
CA GLY A 48 6.80 -12.11 3.66
C GLY A 48 6.86 -13.41 4.45
N ASP A 49 7.21 -13.35 5.75
CA ASP A 49 7.18 -14.55 6.61
C ASP A 49 5.74 -14.97 6.92
N PRO A 50 5.31 -16.20 6.53
CA PRO A 50 3.98 -16.73 6.84
C PRO A 50 3.69 -16.84 8.35
N ALA A 51 4.71 -16.90 9.21
CA ALA A 51 4.53 -16.94 10.65
C ALA A 51 4.11 -15.56 11.23
N SER A 52 4.26 -14.49 10.45
CA SER A 52 3.84 -13.13 10.81
C SER A 52 2.96 -12.52 9.71
N TRP A 53 3.54 -11.80 8.78
CA TRP A 53 2.84 -11.19 7.66
C TRP A 53 3.37 -11.74 6.32
N ASN A 54 2.55 -12.52 5.63
CA ASN A 54 2.94 -13.25 4.42
C ASN A 54 2.83 -12.43 3.11
N ARG A 55 2.69 -11.11 3.21
CA ARG A 55 2.72 -10.18 2.07
C ARG A 55 3.96 -9.31 2.16
N GLN A 56 4.24 -8.54 1.10
CA GLN A 56 5.44 -7.69 1.00
C GLN A 56 5.08 -6.25 0.67
N ALA A 57 4.36 -6.01 -0.42
CA ALA A 57 3.97 -4.68 -0.89
C ALA A 57 2.65 -4.75 -1.69
N PRO A 58 1.54 -5.20 -1.09
CA PRO A 58 0.28 -5.34 -1.82
C PRO A 58 -0.28 -4.00 -2.28
N ILE A 59 -0.90 -4.00 -3.46
CA ILE A 59 -1.71 -2.89 -3.97
C ILE A 59 -3.11 -3.00 -3.38
N LEU A 60 -3.63 -1.91 -2.87
CA LEU A 60 -4.95 -1.82 -2.25
C LEU A 60 -5.92 -1.24 -3.28
N PHE A 61 -6.81 -2.08 -3.83
CA PHE A 61 -7.81 -1.68 -4.81
C PHE A 61 -8.91 -2.75 -4.91
N PRO A 62 -10.19 -2.38 -5.01
CA PRO A 62 -10.74 -1.03 -5.10
C PRO A 62 -11.10 -0.38 -3.76
N PHE A 63 -10.62 -0.92 -2.66
CA PHE A 63 -10.82 -0.39 -1.32
C PHE A 63 -9.51 -0.34 -0.55
N VAL A 64 -9.36 0.67 0.31
CA VAL A 64 -8.30 0.79 1.31
C VAL A 64 -8.90 0.44 2.67
N GLY A 65 -8.24 -0.42 3.43
CA GLY A 65 -8.71 -0.87 4.73
C GLY A 65 -9.88 -1.86 4.64
N ARG A 66 -10.60 -2.00 5.74
CA ARG A 66 -11.73 -2.92 5.88
C ARG A 66 -13.06 -2.21 5.72
N LEU A 67 -13.99 -2.86 5.04
CA LEU A 67 -15.41 -2.50 5.02
C LEU A 67 -16.12 -3.08 6.24
N LYS A 68 -17.15 -2.40 6.72
CA LYS A 68 -17.97 -2.90 7.82
C LYS A 68 -18.64 -4.21 7.40
N ASP A 69 -18.46 -5.24 8.23
CA ASP A 69 -18.98 -6.59 7.98
C ASP A 69 -18.51 -7.20 6.63
N ASP A 70 -17.36 -6.74 6.10
CA ASP A 70 -16.78 -7.15 4.82
C ASP A 70 -17.77 -7.04 3.65
N GLN A 71 -18.63 -6.02 3.66
CA GLN A 71 -19.67 -5.80 2.65
C GLN A 71 -19.97 -4.32 2.43
N TYR A 72 -20.66 -4.03 1.33
CA TYR A 72 -21.23 -2.72 1.04
C TYR A 72 -22.48 -2.83 0.18
N GLN A 73 -23.30 -1.81 0.18
CA GLN A 73 -24.47 -1.70 -0.67
C GLN A 73 -24.26 -0.66 -1.78
N TYR A 74 -24.59 -1.06 -3.01
CA TYR A 74 -24.64 -0.17 -4.16
C TYR A 74 -25.90 -0.44 -4.98
N GLY A 75 -26.71 0.59 -5.20
CA GLY A 75 -28.08 0.40 -5.71
C GLY A 75 -28.91 -0.47 -4.75
N ASN A 76 -29.52 -1.52 -5.29
CA ASN A 76 -30.34 -2.47 -4.53
C ASN A 76 -29.60 -3.78 -4.22
N GLN A 77 -28.28 -3.81 -4.35
CA GLN A 77 -27.50 -5.03 -4.18
C GLN A 77 -26.46 -4.87 -3.07
N THR A 78 -26.19 -5.97 -2.36
CA THR A 78 -25.09 -6.09 -1.41
C THR A 78 -23.94 -6.83 -2.08
N TYR A 79 -22.75 -6.28 -1.94
CA TYR A 79 -21.50 -6.84 -2.44
C TYR A 79 -20.58 -7.17 -1.28
N HIS A 80 -19.81 -8.26 -1.41
CA HIS A 80 -18.86 -8.67 -0.38
C HIS A 80 -17.44 -8.43 -0.85
N GLN A 81 -16.64 -7.81 0.02
CA GLN A 81 -15.26 -7.52 -0.26
C GLN A 81 -14.43 -7.56 1.02
N THR A 82 -13.40 -8.37 1.01
CA THR A 82 -12.44 -8.44 2.12
C THR A 82 -11.55 -7.21 2.19
N GLN A 83 -10.85 -7.04 3.31
CA GLN A 83 -9.93 -5.94 3.55
C GLN A 83 -8.98 -5.71 2.37
N HIS A 84 -8.82 -4.46 1.95
CA HIS A 84 -7.93 -3.98 0.89
C HIS A 84 -8.31 -4.38 -0.54
N GLY A 85 -9.48 -4.92 -0.76
CA GLY A 85 -9.92 -5.29 -2.10
C GLY A 85 -9.25 -6.55 -2.66
N PHE A 86 -9.27 -6.69 -3.97
CA PHE A 86 -8.88 -7.90 -4.67
C PHE A 86 -7.66 -7.77 -5.59
N ALA A 87 -7.21 -6.58 -5.95
CA ALA A 87 -6.17 -6.42 -6.98
C ALA A 87 -4.89 -7.18 -6.64
N ARG A 88 -4.52 -7.19 -5.36
CA ARG A 88 -3.34 -7.88 -4.81
C ARG A 88 -3.35 -9.40 -4.95
N ASP A 89 -4.51 -10.00 -5.21
CA ASP A 89 -4.70 -11.45 -5.32
C ASP A 89 -4.96 -11.89 -6.77
N ARG A 90 -4.78 -10.98 -7.74
CA ARG A 90 -5.05 -11.21 -9.16
C ARG A 90 -3.82 -10.93 -10.00
N LYS A 91 -3.68 -11.65 -11.10
CA LYS A 91 -2.56 -11.47 -12.04
C LYS A 91 -2.74 -10.19 -12.85
N PHE A 92 -1.66 -9.43 -13.01
CA PHE A 92 -1.54 -8.32 -13.93
C PHE A 92 -0.84 -8.79 -15.21
N GLN A 93 -1.20 -8.19 -16.35
CA GLN A 93 -0.55 -8.41 -17.63
C GLN A 93 0.54 -7.37 -17.83
N VAL A 94 1.73 -7.78 -18.23
CA VAL A 94 2.79 -6.86 -18.66
C VAL A 94 2.40 -6.29 -20.02
N ILE A 95 2.29 -4.97 -20.12
CA ILE A 95 1.95 -4.27 -21.38
C ILE A 95 3.13 -3.51 -21.96
N GLU A 96 4.13 -3.15 -21.12
CA GLU A 96 5.37 -2.54 -21.56
C GLU A 96 6.50 -2.92 -20.59
N GLN A 97 7.71 -3.18 -21.10
CA GLN A 97 8.87 -3.49 -20.30
C GLN A 97 10.17 -3.04 -20.97
N THR A 98 11.06 -2.44 -20.16
CA THR A 98 12.45 -2.12 -20.48
C THR A 98 13.36 -2.65 -19.36
N PRO A 99 14.69 -2.55 -19.46
CA PRO A 99 15.56 -2.95 -18.35
C PRO A 99 15.30 -2.22 -17.02
N SER A 100 14.77 -0.99 -17.06
CA SER A 100 14.55 -0.13 -15.88
C SER A 100 13.10 0.27 -15.64
N MET A 101 12.15 -0.23 -16.43
CA MET A 101 10.75 0.12 -16.30
C MET A 101 9.84 -1.05 -16.71
N VAL A 102 8.71 -1.20 -16.01
CA VAL A 102 7.62 -2.07 -16.40
C VAL A 102 6.28 -1.39 -16.18
N VAL A 103 5.36 -1.58 -17.11
CA VAL A 103 3.94 -1.22 -16.96
C VAL A 103 3.11 -2.49 -17.00
N MET A 104 2.28 -2.65 -16.00
CA MET A 104 1.42 -3.81 -15.83
C MET A 104 -0.03 -3.37 -15.70
N GLU A 105 -0.97 -4.17 -16.18
CA GLU A 105 -2.38 -3.80 -16.24
C GLU A 105 -3.30 -4.92 -15.79
N GLN A 106 -4.37 -4.54 -15.09
CA GLN A 106 -5.50 -5.39 -14.70
C GLN A 106 -6.80 -4.73 -15.12
N HIS A 107 -7.73 -5.53 -15.65
CA HIS A 107 -9.08 -5.11 -16.01
C HIS A 107 -10.14 -5.81 -15.18
N ASP A 108 -11.35 -5.25 -15.21
CA ASP A 108 -12.54 -5.96 -14.74
C ASP A 108 -12.82 -7.21 -15.59
N ASP A 109 -13.42 -8.18 -14.95
CA ASP A 109 -13.93 -9.40 -15.56
C ASP A 109 -15.21 -9.87 -14.83
N SER A 110 -15.77 -11.00 -15.25
CA SER A 110 -16.97 -11.56 -14.64
C SER A 110 -16.81 -11.91 -13.16
N GLU A 111 -15.59 -12.21 -12.69
CA GLU A 111 -15.34 -12.53 -11.29
C GLU A 111 -15.22 -11.25 -10.46
N THR A 112 -14.49 -10.24 -10.94
CA THR A 112 -14.39 -8.95 -10.22
C THR A 112 -15.76 -8.29 -10.08
N LYS A 113 -16.62 -8.39 -11.11
CA LYS A 113 -17.97 -7.80 -11.10
C LYS A 113 -18.91 -8.41 -10.07
N LYS A 114 -18.62 -9.60 -9.54
CA LYS A 114 -19.38 -10.18 -8.43
C LYS A 114 -19.17 -9.43 -7.10
N ALA A 115 -17.96 -8.89 -6.90
CA ALA A 115 -17.58 -8.16 -5.69
C ALA A 115 -17.51 -6.65 -5.91
N PHE A 116 -17.39 -6.19 -7.16
CA PHE A 116 -17.21 -4.79 -7.53
C PHE A 116 -17.82 -4.55 -8.91
N PRO A 117 -19.04 -4.00 -9.04
CA PRO A 117 -19.83 -4.03 -10.28
C PRO A 117 -19.31 -3.09 -11.38
N PHE A 118 -18.30 -2.30 -11.11
CA PHE A 118 -17.79 -1.29 -12.04
C PHE A 118 -16.80 -1.88 -13.05
N SER A 119 -16.76 -1.27 -14.24
CA SER A 119 -15.69 -1.48 -15.19
C SER A 119 -14.50 -0.61 -14.82
N PHE A 120 -13.29 -1.16 -14.94
CA PHE A 120 -12.04 -0.45 -14.66
C PHE A 120 -10.88 -0.98 -15.49
N SER A 121 -9.87 -0.13 -15.69
CA SER A 121 -8.51 -0.54 -16.01
C SER A 121 -7.60 0.05 -14.93
N LEU A 122 -6.79 -0.80 -14.30
CA LEU A 122 -5.77 -0.39 -13.33
C LEU A 122 -4.39 -0.67 -13.92
N GLN A 123 -3.65 0.37 -14.25
CA GLN A 123 -2.25 0.27 -14.63
C GLN A 123 -1.34 0.58 -13.46
N VAL A 124 -0.26 -0.17 -13.36
CA VAL A 124 0.82 0.02 -12.39
C VAL A 124 2.12 0.12 -13.14
N LYS A 125 2.82 1.25 -12.99
CA LYS A 125 4.14 1.47 -13.55
C LYS A 125 5.18 1.47 -12.44
N PHE A 126 6.26 0.72 -12.62
CA PHE A 126 7.48 0.79 -11.83
C PHE A 126 8.60 1.29 -12.73
N GLU A 127 9.35 2.29 -12.28
CA GLU A 127 10.47 2.86 -13.02
C GLU A 127 11.64 3.15 -12.08
N LEU A 128 12.84 2.70 -12.46
CA LEU A 128 14.07 2.99 -11.72
C LEU A 128 14.66 4.31 -12.19
N VAL A 129 14.59 5.33 -11.32
CA VAL A 129 15.10 6.67 -11.60
C VAL A 129 16.25 6.98 -10.64
N VAL A 130 17.46 6.91 -11.14
CA VAL A 130 18.71 7.06 -10.38
C VAL A 130 18.74 6.04 -9.23
N ASP A 131 18.47 6.44 -8.00
CA ASP A 131 18.59 5.66 -6.76
C ASP A 131 17.22 5.41 -6.08
N LYS A 132 16.13 5.55 -6.83
CA LYS A 132 14.77 5.33 -6.33
C LYS A 132 13.89 4.54 -7.30
N VAL A 133 12.90 3.90 -6.76
CA VAL A 133 11.79 3.28 -7.50
C VAL A 133 10.64 4.26 -7.52
N GLU A 134 10.26 4.74 -8.70
CA GLU A 134 9.04 5.51 -8.92
C GLU A 134 7.88 4.55 -9.17
N ILE A 135 6.80 4.71 -8.45
CA ILE A 135 5.59 3.89 -8.58
C ILE A 135 4.43 4.81 -8.96
N SER A 136 3.76 4.49 -10.06
CA SER A 136 2.59 5.24 -10.52
C SER A 136 1.42 4.30 -10.75
N TYR A 137 0.23 4.75 -10.34
CA TYR A 137 -1.03 4.09 -10.64
C TYR A 137 -1.84 4.96 -11.59
N ALA A 138 -2.44 4.35 -12.62
CA ALA A 138 -3.45 4.99 -13.45
C ALA A 138 -4.72 4.15 -13.36
N VAL A 139 -5.78 4.74 -12.83
CA VAL A 139 -7.12 4.14 -12.76
C VAL A 139 -7.97 4.78 -13.83
N LYS A 140 -8.39 4.00 -14.81
CA LYS A 140 -9.26 4.45 -15.90
C LYS A 140 -10.67 3.87 -15.71
N ASN A 141 -11.67 4.70 -15.94
CA ASN A 141 -13.05 4.29 -16.08
C ASN A 141 -13.36 4.06 -17.58
N PRO A 142 -13.40 2.82 -18.08
CA PRO A 142 -13.72 2.55 -19.49
C PRO A 142 -15.23 2.56 -19.79
N SER A 143 -16.10 2.75 -18.80
CA SER A 143 -17.55 2.86 -19.01
C SER A 143 -17.89 4.09 -19.83
N GLY A 144 -18.94 4.01 -20.64
CA GLY A 144 -19.46 5.14 -21.40
C GLY A 144 -20.46 6.01 -20.64
N ASP A 145 -21.00 5.51 -19.52
CA ASP A 145 -22.17 6.13 -18.84
C ASP A 145 -22.16 6.01 -17.32
N GLU A 146 -21.36 5.10 -16.72
CA GLU A 146 -21.36 4.85 -15.29
C GLU A 146 -20.11 5.49 -14.63
N THR A 147 -20.33 6.16 -13.48
CA THR A 147 -19.22 6.67 -12.65
C THR A 147 -18.57 5.53 -11.89
N LEU A 148 -17.25 5.38 -12.02
CA LEU A 148 -16.46 4.45 -11.22
C LEU A 148 -16.21 5.03 -9.82
N ILE A 149 -16.52 4.25 -8.77
CA ILE A 149 -16.35 4.63 -7.37
C ILE A 149 -15.33 3.68 -6.74
N TYR A 150 -14.17 4.19 -6.34
CA TYR A 150 -13.07 3.35 -5.86
C TYR A 150 -12.17 4.09 -4.86
N ALA A 151 -11.30 3.34 -4.22
CA ALA A 151 -10.14 3.84 -3.48
C ALA A 151 -8.90 3.05 -3.91
N ILE A 152 -7.73 3.63 -3.71
CA ILE A 152 -6.46 2.99 -4.06
C ILE A 152 -5.40 3.30 -3.01
N GLY A 153 -4.42 2.41 -2.85
CA GLY A 153 -3.30 2.60 -1.95
C GLY A 153 -2.18 1.60 -2.17
N ALA A 154 -1.09 1.81 -1.49
CA ALA A 154 0.06 0.92 -1.43
C ALA A 154 0.35 0.50 0.01
N HIS A 155 0.96 -0.67 0.18
CA HIS A 155 1.27 -1.21 1.50
C HIS A 155 2.67 -1.88 1.54
N PRO A 156 3.74 -1.18 1.11
CA PRO A 156 5.08 -1.74 1.15
C PRO A 156 5.59 -1.88 2.58
N GLY A 157 6.10 -3.07 2.92
CA GLY A 157 6.78 -3.38 4.16
C GLY A 157 8.30 -3.40 3.97
N PHE A 158 9.04 -2.87 4.91
CA PHE A 158 10.49 -2.77 4.88
C PHE A 158 11.10 -3.53 6.05
N ASN A 159 12.20 -4.25 5.82
CA ASN A 159 12.95 -4.89 6.89
C ASN A 159 13.45 -3.85 7.90
N MET A 160 13.21 -4.08 9.19
CA MET A 160 13.75 -3.27 10.27
C MET A 160 14.00 -4.16 11.51
N PRO A 161 15.28 -4.36 11.91
CA PRO A 161 16.50 -3.78 11.38
C PRO A 161 16.88 -4.36 9.99
N LEU A 162 17.59 -3.58 9.18
CA LEU A 162 17.95 -3.94 7.80
C LEU A 162 19.05 -5.00 7.71
N THR A 163 20.01 -5.00 8.62
CA THR A 163 21.20 -5.85 8.54
C THR A 163 21.18 -7.02 9.52
N GLY A 164 20.09 -7.18 10.28
CA GLY A 164 20.02 -8.16 11.37
C GLY A 164 20.88 -7.81 12.58
N ALA A 165 21.62 -6.69 12.55
CA ALA A 165 22.29 -6.12 13.69
C ALA A 165 21.35 -5.11 14.39
N GLY A 166 21.33 -5.11 15.73
CA GLY A 166 20.43 -4.23 16.48
C GLY A 166 19.05 -4.84 16.72
N SER A 167 18.10 -3.98 17.11
CA SER A 167 16.73 -4.37 17.41
C SER A 167 15.74 -3.44 16.71
N PHE A 168 14.46 -3.83 16.67
CA PHE A 168 13.38 -3.04 16.11
C PHE A 168 13.30 -1.64 16.73
N GLU A 169 13.56 -1.50 18.03
CA GLU A 169 13.53 -0.25 18.80
C GLU A 169 14.63 0.74 18.38
N GLN A 170 15.62 0.29 17.60
CA GLN A 170 16.65 1.14 17.01
C GLN A 170 16.26 1.66 15.62
N THR A 171 14.97 1.53 15.28
CA THR A 171 14.38 2.14 14.09
C THR A 171 13.77 3.49 14.43
N GLU A 172 14.14 4.52 13.69
CA GLU A 172 13.56 5.85 13.79
C GLU A 172 12.70 6.17 12.59
N LEU A 173 11.51 6.72 12.86
CA LEU A 173 10.63 7.34 11.86
C LEU A 173 10.79 8.86 11.95
N SER A 174 11.17 9.50 10.88
CA SER A 174 11.07 10.95 10.71
C SER A 174 10.19 11.28 9.51
N VAL A 175 9.50 12.42 9.55
CA VAL A 175 8.60 12.84 8.48
C VAL A 175 8.89 14.27 8.02
N LYS A 176 8.46 14.60 6.82
CA LYS A 176 8.46 15.96 6.31
C LYS A 176 7.10 16.27 5.68
N PRO A 177 6.56 17.47 5.93
CA PRO A 177 7.01 18.52 6.86
C PRO A 177 7.13 18.02 8.31
N ALA A 178 8.16 18.48 9.06
CA ALA A 178 8.33 18.16 10.48
C ALA A 178 7.39 19.07 11.30
N THR A 179 6.21 18.57 11.61
CA THR A 179 5.13 19.33 12.27
C THR A 179 4.23 18.40 13.09
N GLU A 180 3.21 18.94 13.69
CA GLU A 180 2.12 18.18 14.29
C GLU A 180 1.11 17.76 13.23
N TYR A 181 0.65 16.50 13.31
CA TYR A 181 -0.34 15.93 12.39
C TYR A 181 -1.59 15.47 13.13
N SER A 182 -2.70 15.50 12.41
CA SER A 182 -3.91 14.77 12.81
C SER A 182 -3.68 13.28 12.57
N ARG A 183 -3.73 12.48 13.65
CA ARG A 183 -3.67 11.03 13.62
C ARG A 183 -5.08 10.47 13.67
N ILE A 184 -5.43 9.68 12.65
CA ILE A 184 -6.66 8.89 12.67
C ILE A 184 -6.39 7.62 13.47
N VAL A 185 -7.22 7.35 14.48
CA VAL A 185 -7.11 6.15 15.31
C VAL A 185 -8.09 5.10 14.79
N LEU A 186 -7.68 3.84 14.85
CA LEU A 186 -8.57 2.74 14.56
C LEU A 186 -9.23 2.21 15.85
N ASP A 187 -10.51 1.89 15.78
CA ASP A 187 -11.24 1.07 16.73
C ASP A 187 -11.50 -0.29 16.07
N GLY A 188 -10.77 -1.30 16.48
CA GLY A 188 -10.64 -2.55 15.74
C GLY A 188 -10.05 -2.29 14.35
N ALA A 189 -10.79 -2.59 13.30
CA ALA A 189 -10.36 -2.41 11.90
C ALA A 189 -10.98 -1.17 11.23
N TYR A 190 -11.71 -0.33 11.96
CA TYR A 190 -12.48 0.81 11.43
C TYR A 190 -11.89 2.13 11.91
N ASN A 191 -11.94 3.15 11.05
CA ASN A 191 -11.42 4.46 11.41
C ASN A 191 -12.39 5.23 12.33
N ASP A 192 -11.84 5.93 13.33
CA ASP A 192 -12.56 6.94 14.10
C ASP A 192 -12.05 8.34 13.75
N SER A 193 -12.36 8.77 12.53
CA SER A 193 -12.00 10.12 12.04
C SER A 193 -12.80 11.24 12.72
N THR A 194 -13.81 10.89 13.53
CA THR A 194 -14.58 11.86 14.30
C THR A 194 -13.88 12.29 15.58
N HIS A 195 -12.95 11.46 16.09
CA HIS A 195 -12.13 11.76 17.28
C HIS A 195 -10.63 11.62 16.98
N PRO A 196 -10.09 12.44 16.05
CA PRO A 196 -8.67 12.36 15.71
C PRO A 196 -7.81 12.76 16.91
N GLN A 197 -6.64 12.16 17.01
CA GLN A 197 -5.62 12.54 17.97
C GLN A 197 -4.56 13.40 17.27
N LEU A 198 -3.75 14.11 18.06
CA LEU A 198 -2.58 14.81 17.54
C LEU A 198 -1.33 13.97 17.78
N ILE A 199 -0.44 13.97 16.79
CA ILE A 199 0.89 13.38 16.91
C ILE A 199 1.94 14.41 16.50
N ASP A 200 2.87 14.69 17.43
CA ASP A 200 3.98 15.61 17.18
C ASP A 200 5.13 14.88 16.48
N MET A 201 5.44 15.33 15.28
CA MET A 201 6.51 14.78 14.43
C MET A 201 7.57 15.84 14.09
N ARG A 202 7.73 16.85 14.95
CA ARG A 202 8.83 17.83 14.83
C ARG A 202 10.19 17.19 15.06
N ASP A 203 10.22 16.19 15.91
CA ASP A 203 11.38 15.30 16.12
C ASP A 203 11.10 13.90 15.59
N SER A 204 12.14 13.08 15.42
CA SER A 204 11.99 11.67 15.03
C SER A 204 11.32 10.86 16.15
N LEU A 205 10.54 9.85 15.74
CA LEU A 205 9.88 8.91 16.64
C LEU A 205 10.66 7.59 16.63
N SER A 206 11.22 7.19 17.77
CA SER A 206 11.77 5.83 17.94
C SER A 206 10.63 4.82 17.96
N LEU A 207 10.69 3.83 17.09
CA LEU A 207 9.62 2.84 16.95
C LEU A 207 9.76 1.73 17.99
N ASN A 208 8.63 1.24 18.45
CA ASN A 208 8.48 0.00 19.20
C ASN A 208 7.14 -0.64 18.83
N HIS A 209 6.99 -1.94 19.09
CA HIS A 209 5.77 -2.64 18.68
C HIS A 209 4.51 -2.17 19.42
N ASP A 210 4.62 -1.64 20.64
CA ASP A 210 3.47 -1.14 21.41
C ASP A 210 2.80 0.08 20.76
N LEU A 211 3.52 0.82 19.92
CA LEU A 211 2.93 1.92 19.13
C LEU A 211 1.82 1.45 18.19
N PHE A 212 1.85 0.17 17.81
CA PHE A 212 0.91 -0.47 16.89
C PHE A 212 -0.20 -1.26 17.60
N ASN A 213 -0.37 -1.09 18.91
CA ASN A 213 -1.41 -1.76 19.70
C ASN A 213 -2.85 -1.36 19.32
N LYS A 214 -3.00 -0.28 18.56
CA LYS A 214 -4.23 0.22 17.93
C LYS A 214 -4.14 0.16 16.39
N ASP A 215 -3.41 -0.85 15.86
CA ASP A 215 -3.12 -0.97 14.43
C ASP A 215 -2.21 0.17 13.93
N ALA A 216 -2.37 0.66 12.70
CA ALA A 216 -1.49 1.64 12.08
C ALA A 216 -1.51 3.02 12.76
N ILE A 217 -0.36 3.69 12.74
CA ILE A 217 -0.31 5.15 12.94
C ILE A 217 -0.71 5.79 11.61
N ILE A 218 -1.90 6.38 11.54
CA ILE A 218 -2.41 6.95 10.28
C ILE A 218 -2.29 8.48 10.34
N PHE A 219 -1.39 9.03 9.55
CA PHE A 219 -1.25 10.46 9.35
C PHE A 219 -2.28 10.95 8.34
N LYS A 220 -3.06 11.98 8.72
CA LYS A 220 -3.89 12.70 7.75
C LYS A 220 -3.03 13.76 7.09
N THR A 221 -2.82 13.64 5.78
CA THR A 221 -1.92 14.50 5.00
C THR A 221 -2.67 15.54 4.15
N ASP A 222 -4.00 15.41 4.07
CA ASP A 222 -4.91 16.34 3.36
C ASP A 222 -4.48 16.62 1.89
N GLY A 223 -3.91 15.60 1.22
CA GLY A 223 -3.44 15.74 -0.17
C GLY A 223 -2.13 16.51 -0.32
N GLY A 224 -1.43 16.80 0.79
CA GLY A 224 -0.13 17.45 0.77
C GLY A 224 1.00 16.52 0.37
N HIS A 225 2.16 17.12 0.08
CA HIS A 225 3.41 16.36 -0.05
C HIS A 225 3.85 15.86 1.32
N PHE A 226 4.12 14.56 1.43
CA PHE A 226 4.55 13.93 2.68
C PHE A 226 5.70 12.96 2.39
N THR A 227 6.75 13.05 3.20
CA THR A 227 7.89 12.15 3.15
C THR A 227 8.01 11.43 4.47
N ALA A 228 8.05 10.10 4.46
CA ALA A 228 8.41 9.28 5.61
C ALA A 228 9.81 8.71 5.41
N LYS A 229 10.66 8.83 6.40
CA LYS A 229 12.01 8.23 6.42
C LYS A 229 12.11 7.27 7.59
N LEU A 230 12.33 5.99 7.29
CA LEU A 230 12.71 4.96 8.25
C LEU A 230 14.23 4.83 8.26
N THR A 231 14.84 4.86 9.43
CA THR A 231 16.30 4.73 9.61
C THR A 231 16.59 3.62 10.61
N ASP A 232 17.33 2.60 10.20
CA ASP A 232 18.05 1.71 11.10
C ASP A 232 19.28 2.47 11.64
N THR A 233 19.24 2.88 12.89
CA THR A 233 20.28 3.74 13.49
C THR A 233 21.58 3.01 13.74
N VAL A 234 21.59 1.68 13.76
CA VAL A 234 22.79 0.85 13.92
C VAL A 234 23.52 0.69 12.59
N ALA A 235 22.77 0.32 11.54
CA ALA A 235 23.33 0.15 10.20
C ALA A 235 23.57 1.47 9.48
N ASN A 236 22.92 2.55 9.90
CA ASN A 236 22.88 3.86 9.23
C ASN A 236 22.37 3.75 7.78
N HIS A 237 21.43 2.84 7.56
CA HIS A 237 20.70 2.61 6.32
C HIS A 237 19.21 2.75 6.55
N GLY A 238 18.44 2.91 5.49
CA GLY A 238 17.00 3.05 5.63
C GLY A 238 16.28 3.22 4.31
N VAL A 239 15.02 3.59 4.40
CA VAL A 239 14.17 3.89 3.24
C VAL A 239 13.49 5.24 3.41
N ILE A 240 13.34 5.95 2.31
CA ILE A 240 12.52 7.14 2.20
C ILE A 240 11.33 6.79 1.30
N VAL A 241 10.12 6.98 1.80
CA VAL A 241 8.88 6.91 1.01
C VAL A 241 8.39 8.33 0.85
N ASP A 242 8.34 8.79 -0.39
CA ASP A 242 7.96 10.15 -0.77
C ASP A 242 6.62 10.09 -1.50
N THR A 243 5.61 10.82 -1.01
CA THR A 243 4.23 10.73 -1.47
C THR A 243 3.69 12.08 -1.91
N PHE A 244 2.87 12.07 -2.95
CA PHE A 244 2.26 13.27 -3.49
C PHE A 244 0.74 13.10 -3.56
N ASN A 245 0.02 14.10 -3.11
CA ASN A 245 -1.45 14.14 -3.13
C ASN A 245 -2.12 12.94 -2.41
N THR A 246 -1.40 12.30 -1.47
CA THR A 246 -2.00 11.29 -0.61
C THR A 246 -2.92 11.93 0.42
N GLU A 247 -4.05 11.30 0.70
CA GLU A 247 -4.98 11.76 1.75
C GLU A 247 -4.53 11.28 3.13
N TYR A 248 -3.94 10.08 3.16
CA TYR A 248 -3.45 9.43 4.37
C TYR A 248 -2.13 8.71 4.11
N VAL A 249 -1.30 8.61 5.14
CA VAL A 249 -0.14 7.72 5.16
C VAL A 249 -0.21 6.87 6.42
N GLY A 250 -0.28 5.55 6.24
CA GLY A 250 -0.20 4.58 7.33
C GLY A 250 1.26 4.21 7.63
N VAL A 251 1.61 4.10 8.90
CA VAL A 251 2.84 3.43 9.34
C VAL A 251 2.42 2.29 10.24
N TRP A 252 2.83 1.06 9.90
CA TRP A 252 2.34 -0.13 10.57
C TRP A 252 3.43 -1.20 10.76
N SER A 253 3.34 -1.89 11.87
CA SER A 253 3.97 -3.18 12.10
C SER A 253 3.00 -4.08 12.86
N GLN A 254 3.20 -5.37 12.78
CA GLN A 254 2.29 -6.32 13.41
C GLN A 254 2.39 -6.26 14.95
N TYR A 255 1.25 -6.27 15.61
CA TYR A 255 1.13 -6.35 17.07
C TYR A 255 0.11 -7.44 17.45
N PRO A 256 0.33 -8.23 18.51
CA PRO A 256 1.48 -8.22 19.45
C PRO A 256 2.72 -9.00 18.94
N SER A 257 2.77 -9.39 17.69
CA SER A 257 3.96 -9.99 17.08
C SER A 257 5.13 -9.00 17.10
N THR A 258 6.34 -9.54 17.17
CA THR A 258 7.59 -8.76 17.13
C THR A 258 8.32 -8.96 15.81
N ALA A 259 7.59 -9.07 14.71
CA ALA A 259 8.17 -9.24 13.40
C ALA A 259 9.03 -8.04 12.97
N PRO A 260 10.22 -8.28 12.35
CA PRO A 260 11.21 -7.24 12.11
C PRO A 260 10.93 -6.46 10.82
N PHE A 261 9.79 -5.81 10.73
CA PHE A 261 9.43 -4.97 9.59
C PHE A 261 8.57 -3.78 9.99
N VAL A 262 8.57 -2.75 9.14
CA VAL A 262 7.67 -1.58 9.23
C VAL A 262 7.12 -1.30 7.84
N CYS A 263 5.79 -1.14 7.72
CA CYS A 263 5.15 -0.65 6.52
C CYS A 263 5.07 0.88 6.52
N VAL A 264 5.21 1.49 5.35
CA VAL A 264 4.88 2.89 5.10
C VAL A 264 3.95 2.94 3.90
N GLU A 265 2.73 3.34 4.12
CA GLU A 265 1.59 3.03 3.28
C GLU A 265 0.92 4.29 2.74
N PRO A 266 1.23 4.73 1.50
CA PRO A 266 0.50 5.81 0.84
C PRO A 266 -0.94 5.39 0.50
N TRP A 267 -1.95 6.16 0.98
CA TRP A 267 -3.35 5.84 0.74
C TRP A 267 -4.13 7.02 0.14
N TRP A 268 -4.89 6.74 -0.90
CA TRP A 268 -5.95 7.55 -1.48
C TRP A 268 -7.28 6.87 -1.18
N GLY A 269 -7.67 6.94 0.07
CA GLY A 269 -8.79 6.28 0.69
C GLY A 269 -8.48 5.80 2.10
N ILE A 270 -9.47 5.28 2.80
CA ILE A 270 -9.34 4.80 4.19
C ILE A 270 -10.37 3.69 4.46
N ALA A 271 -10.15 2.88 5.51
CA ALA A 271 -11.13 1.92 6.03
C ALA A 271 -12.50 2.58 6.30
N ASP A 272 -13.55 1.80 6.43
CA ASP A 272 -14.83 2.34 6.87
C ASP A 272 -14.72 3.03 8.23
N ASN A 273 -15.58 4.03 8.43
CA ASN A 273 -15.74 4.67 9.72
C ASN A 273 -16.50 3.74 10.68
N VAL A 274 -16.22 3.84 11.98
CA VAL A 274 -16.94 3.11 13.04
C VAL A 274 -18.45 3.23 12.93
N ASN A 275 -18.95 4.37 12.42
CA ASN A 275 -20.35 4.67 12.22
C ASN A 275 -20.82 4.45 10.77
N ALA A 276 -20.04 3.75 9.92
CA ALA A 276 -20.41 3.50 8.53
C ALA A 276 -21.79 2.81 8.44
N ASP A 277 -22.63 3.28 7.51
CA ASP A 277 -23.96 2.73 7.24
C ASP A 277 -23.94 1.61 6.19
N GLY A 278 -22.76 1.32 5.62
CA GLY A 278 -22.57 0.29 4.61
C GLY A 278 -22.93 0.74 3.18
N LEU A 279 -23.35 1.99 2.96
CA LEU A 279 -23.64 2.48 1.63
C LEU A 279 -22.35 2.96 0.93
N LEU A 280 -22.03 2.41 -0.26
CA LEU A 280 -20.85 2.79 -1.03
C LEU A 280 -20.78 4.30 -1.29
N LEU A 281 -21.93 4.91 -1.56
CA LEU A 281 -22.01 6.34 -1.86
C LEU A 281 -21.67 7.25 -0.67
N HIS A 282 -21.72 6.71 0.55
CA HIS A 282 -21.43 7.43 1.79
C HIS A 282 -20.05 7.09 2.36
N LYS A 283 -19.38 6.07 1.78
CA LYS A 283 -18.07 5.66 2.27
C LYS A 283 -17.07 6.79 2.11
N GLN A 284 -16.36 7.09 3.21
CA GLN A 284 -15.31 8.08 3.27
C GLN A 284 -14.11 7.67 2.39
N GLY A 285 -13.47 8.65 1.75
CA GLY A 285 -12.23 8.45 0.99
C GLY A 285 -12.44 7.67 -0.32
N MET A 286 -13.65 7.67 -0.90
CA MET A 286 -13.89 7.11 -2.23
C MET A 286 -13.76 8.18 -3.31
N HIS A 287 -13.01 7.87 -4.36
CA HIS A 287 -12.92 8.67 -5.58
C HIS A 287 -14.09 8.38 -6.50
N ARG A 288 -14.47 9.37 -7.28
CA ARG A 288 -15.56 9.28 -8.26
C ARG A 288 -15.01 9.71 -9.62
N LEU A 289 -14.78 8.74 -10.48
CA LEU A 289 -14.20 8.95 -11.80
C LEU A 289 -15.28 8.90 -12.87
N ALA A 290 -15.45 9.99 -13.58
CA ALA A 290 -16.45 10.08 -14.65
C ALA A 290 -16.13 9.11 -15.81
N PRO A 291 -17.14 8.79 -16.66
CA PRO A 291 -16.93 7.94 -17.82
C PRO A 291 -15.77 8.41 -18.71
N ASN A 292 -14.92 7.46 -19.14
CA ASN A 292 -13.74 7.66 -20.00
C ASN A 292 -12.60 8.49 -19.39
N GLU A 293 -12.69 8.92 -18.11
CA GLU A 293 -11.64 9.65 -17.43
C GLU A 293 -10.58 8.70 -16.83
N THR A 294 -9.44 9.27 -16.45
CA THR A 294 -8.31 8.58 -15.81
C THR A 294 -7.76 9.43 -14.68
N ASP A 295 -7.65 8.83 -13.49
CA ASP A 295 -6.92 9.40 -12.35
C ASP A 295 -5.52 8.82 -12.27
N ASN A 296 -4.56 9.64 -11.82
CA ASN A 296 -3.17 9.24 -11.66
C ASN A 296 -2.70 9.51 -10.23
N TYR A 297 -1.96 8.53 -9.70
CA TYR A 297 -1.39 8.54 -8.35
C TYR A 297 0.09 8.19 -8.42
N HIS A 298 0.88 8.76 -7.51
CA HIS A 298 2.33 8.60 -7.57
C HIS A 298 2.96 8.65 -6.18
N PHE A 299 3.96 7.80 -5.97
CA PHE A 299 4.88 7.84 -4.84
C PHE A 299 6.23 7.23 -5.23
N SER A 300 7.25 7.42 -4.42
CA SER A 300 8.55 6.79 -4.66
C SER A 300 9.13 6.15 -3.41
N ILE A 301 9.98 5.14 -3.61
CA ILE A 301 10.75 4.45 -2.57
C ILE A 301 12.22 4.62 -2.89
N LYS A 302 12.98 5.22 -1.96
CA LYS A 302 14.43 5.41 -2.07
C LYS A 302 15.12 4.69 -0.93
N PRO A 303 15.81 3.57 -1.17
CA PRO A 303 16.74 2.98 -0.21
C PRO A 303 18.02 3.82 -0.10
N PHE A 304 18.59 3.93 1.09
CA PHE A 304 19.84 4.68 1.30
C PHE A 304 20.79 3.99 2.26
#